data_ee9917ec51f2a33d7070490bedd4f492
#
_entry.id   ee9917ec51f2a33d7070490bedd4f492
#
_cell.length_a   1.000
_cell.length_b   1.000
_cell.length_c   1.000
_cell.angle_alpha   90.00
_cell.angle_beta   90.00
_cell.angle_gamma   90.00
#
_symmetry.space_group_name_H-M   'P 1'
#
loop_
_entity.id
_entity.type
_entity.pdbx_description
1 polymer ?
#
loop_
_entity_poly.entity_id
_entity_poly.type
_entity_poly.pdbx_seq_one_letter_code
_entity_poly.pdbx_strand_id
1 'polypeptide(L)'
;MLLELSRLGSMHEVADTLGTTTSSVSQGIAALARDVGSPLLEPDGRRVRLTPAGRRLADHAVTILAAVESARLDLDPASEPVGVLRVAGFASAVRRSLLPAIDDLRRTHPGIEVRVREHEPLEAFDLLARDDVDLALVYDYDLAPAEWREDHEVVPLWQAEWGVGVPTRDRALVLGDLAGRDWIVNSRNTADEDALRTLASRAGFVPRVVHRIDSLELVDDLVVAGRGVGLLPRGRASRRGVSVVRLRDPALTLRAYAVTRRGRATWPPVRAVMERLATG
;
A
#
# COMPACT_ATOMS: atom_id res chain seq x y z
N MET A 1 -15.41 19.69 -0.01
CA MET A 1 -16.69 19.16 0.51
C MET A 1 -17.04 17.80 -0.10
N LEU A 2 -17.31 17.68 -1.43
CA LEU A 2 -17.71 16.38 -2.03
C LEU A 2 -16.66 15.29 -1.83
N LEU A 3 -15.38 15.60 -2.07
CA LEU A 3 -14.27 14.67 -1.84
C LEU A 3 -14.18 14.23 -0.37
N GLU A 4 -14.32 15.16 0.59
CA GLU A 4 -14.32 14.81 2.01
C GLU A 4 -15.53 13.96 2.39
N LEU A 5 -16.71 14.20 1.79
CA LEU A 5 -17.88 13.37 2.01
C LEU A 5 -17.69 11.95 1.45
N SER A 6 -16.98 11.80 0.33
CA SER A 6 -16.61 10.50 -0.21
C SER A 6 -15.75 9.68 0.75
N ARG A 7 -14.89 10.35 1.51
CA ARG A 7 -13.92 9.73 2.44
C ARG A 7 -14.54 9.44 3.82
N LEU A 8 -15.26 10.42 4.36
CA LEU A 8 -15.76 10.38 5.74
C LEU A 8 -17.17 9.75 5.85
N GLY A 9 -17.94 9.74 4.76
CA GLY A 9 -19.29 9.18 4.71
C GLY A 9 -20.34 9.94 5.54
N SER A 10 -19.97 11.08 6.16
CA SER A 10 -20.80 11.83 7.08
C SER A 10 -20.69 13.33 6.86
N MET A 11 -21.84 14.00 6.65
CA MET A 11 -21.92 15.47 6.55
C MET A 11 -21.40 16.18 7.80
N HIS A 12 -21.58 15.56 8.96
CA HIS A 12 -21.12 16.13 10.24
C HIS A 12 -19.60 16.09 10.33
N GLU A 13 -18.99 14.94 10.04
CA GLU A 13 -17.53 14.82 10.02
C GLU A 13 -16.87 15.72 8.99
N VAL A 14 -17.51 15.91 7.81
CA VAL A 14 -17.03 16.88 6.81
C VAL A 14 -17.10 18.31 7.35
N ALA A 15 -18.19 18.67 8.02
CA ALA A 15 -18.37 20.00 8.61
C ALA A 15 -17.29 20.28 9.66
N ASP A 16 -17.03 19.32 10.55
CA ASP A 16 -15.99 19.40 11.58
C ASP A 16 -14.60 19.53 10.96
N THR A 17 -14.30 18.70 9.96
CA THR A 17 -13.00 18.69 9.26
C THR A 17 -12.71 20.01 8.53
N LEU A 18 -13.76 20.63 7.94
CA LEU A 18 -13.62 21.87 7.17
C LEU A 18 -13.90 23.13 8.00
N GLY A 19 -14.16 23.01 9.31
CA GLY A 19 -14.46 24.15 10.18
C GLY A 19 -15.72 24.90 9.76
N THR A 20 -16.76 24.20 9.29
CA THR A 20 -17.99 24.79 8.77
C THR A 20 -19.23 24.12 9.38
N THR A 21 -20.43 24.37 8.83
CA THR A 21 -21.67 23.74 9.28
C THR A 21 -22.16 22.68 8.33
N THR A 22 -22.90 21.69 8.82
CA THR A 22 -23.54 20.66 7.99
C THR A 22 -24.47 21.25 6.93
N SER A 23 -25.12 22.36 7.25
CA SER A 23 -25.94 23.11 6.29
C SER A 23 -25.11 23.68 5.15
N SER A 24 -23.95 24.28 5.45
CA SER A 24 -23.03 24.81 4.44
C SER A 24 -22.47 23.69 3.54
N VAL A 25 -22.14 22.53 4.12
CA VAL A 25 -21.69 21.36 3.35
C VAL A 25 -22.79 20.89 2.40
N SER A 26 -24.03 20.74 2.90
CA SER A 26 -25.18 20.31 2.10
C SER A 26 -25.47 21.29 0.96
N GLN A 27 -25.51 22.60 1.25
CA GLN A 27 -25.74 23.64 0.25
C GLN A 27 -24.64 23.69 -0.81
N GLY A 28 -23.36 23.53 -0.40
CA GLY A 28 -22.22 23.50 -1.32
C GLY A 28 -22.28 22.33 -2.28
N ILE A 29 -22.63 21.13 -1.79
CA ILE A 29 -22.76 19.94 -2.65
C ILE A 29 -24.00 20.06 -3.55
N ALA A 30 -25.11 20.64 -3.05
CA ALA A 30 -26.29 20.90 -3.87
C ALA A 30 -26.04 21.96 -4.97
N ALA A 31 -25.22 22.97 -4.69
CA ALA A 31 -24.78 23.92 -5.71
C ALA A 31 -23.93 23.23 -6.79
N LEU A 32 -22.93 22.46 -6.37
CA LEU A 32 -22.10 21.68 -7.30
C LEU A 32 -22.93 20.72 -8.15
N ALA A 33 -23.93 20.06 -7.59
CA ALA A 33 -24.85 19.19 -8.32
C ALA A 33 -25.62 19.91 -9.43
N ARG A 34 -26.02 21.18 -9.17
CA ARG A 34 -26.65 22.05 -10.18
C ARG A 34 -25.68 22.45 -11.28
N ASP A 35 -24.44 22.80 -10.92
CA ASP A 35 -23.42 23.24 -11.87
C ASP A 35 -23.03 22.11 -12.83
N VAL A 36 -22.91 20.87 -12.32
CA VAL A 36 -22.59 19.70 -13.16
C VAL A 36 -23.82 19.03 -13.82
N GLY A 37 -25.02 19.50 -13.49
CA GLY A 37 -26.27 18.98 -14.08
C GLY A 37 -26.63 17.55 -13.70
N SER A 38 -26.13 17.06 -12.57
CA SER A 38 -26.38 15.67 -12.10
C SER A 38 -26.52 15.60 -10.57
N PRO A 39 -27.47 14.79 -10.03
CA PRO A 39 -27.57 14.57 -8.61
C PRO A 39 -26.32 13.86 -8.11
N LEU A 40 -25.65 14.42 -7.10
CA LEU A 40 -24.44 13.86 -6.51
C LEU A 40 -24.70 13.08 -5.22
N LEU A 41 -25.87 13.29 -4.61
CA LEU A 41 -26.32 12.64 -3.39
C LEU A 41 -27.66 11.96 -3.59
N GLU A 42 -27.87 10.88 -2.88
CA GLU A 42 -29.15 10.17 -2.79
C GLU A 42 -29.45 9.79 -1.33
N PRO A 43 -30.73 9.69 -0.94
CA PRO A 43 -31.09 9.27 0.41
C PRO A 43 -30.65 7.83 0.70
N ASP A 44 -30.18 7.62 1.94
CA ASP A 44 -29.83 6.30 2.48
C ASP A 44 -30.36 6.19 3.92
N GLY A 45 -31.65 5.90 4.04
CA GLY A 45 -32.39 5.93 5.30
C GLY A 45 -32.40 7.34 5.92
N ARG A 46 -31.77 7.47 7.09
CA ARG A 46 -31.59 8.78 7.78
C ARG A 46 -30.29 9.51 7.36
N ARG A 47 -29.52 8.91 6.47
CA ARG A 47 -28.25 9.45 5.97
C ARG A 47 -28.35 9.77 4.49
N VAL A 48 -27.28 10.31 3.94
CA VAL A 48 -27.11 10.48 2.51
C VAL A 48 -25.88 9.69 2.05
N ARG A 49 -25.92 9.20 0.84
CA ARG A 49 -24.76 8.60 0.19
C ARG A 49 -24.51 9.25 -1.18
N LEU A 50 -23.29 9.07 -1.67
CA LEU A 50 -22.96 9.52 -3.03
C LEU A 50 -23.65 8.66 -4.07
N THR A 51 -24.23 9.32 -5.07
CA THR A 51 -24.66 8.63 -6.30
C THR A 51 -23.45 8.09 -7.08
N PRO A 52 -23.64 7.23 -8.10
CA PRO A 52 -22.55 6.88 -9.03
C PRO A 52 -21.90 8.10 -9.69
N ALA A 53 -22.66 9.15 -10.00
CA ALA A 53 -22.13 10.41 -10.51
C ALA A 53 -21.31 11.15 -9.44
N GLY A 54 -21.80 11.18 -8.20
CA GLY A 54 -21.10 11.78 -7.06
C GLY A 54 -19.75 11.12 -6.80
N ARG A 55 -19.68 9.79 -6.86
CA ARG A 55 -18.41 9.04 -6.71
C ARG A 55 -17.42 9.39 -7.82
N ARG A 56 -17.86 9.33 -9.09
CA ARG A 56 -16.98 9.70 -10.23
C ARG A 56 -16.48 11.14 -10.13
N LEU A 57 -17.33 12.07 -9.72
CA LEU A 57 -16.90 13.47 -9.55
C LEU A 57 -15.93 13.62 -8.38
N ALA A 58 -16.10 12.90 -7.28
CA ALA A 58 -15.14 12.87 -6.18
C ALA A 58 -13.78 12.32 -6.64
N ASP A 59 -13.77 11.28 -7.48
CA ASP A 59 -12.54 10.76 -8.09
C ASP A 59 -11.83 11.79 -8.97
N HIS A 60 -12.57 12.52 -9.79
CA HIS A 60 -12.01 13.62 -10.58
C HIS A 60 -11.54 14.78 -9.71
N ALA A 61 -12.21 15.06 -8.59
CA ALA A 61 -11.81 16.13 -7.67
C ALA A 61 -10.42 15.92 -7.06
N VAL A 62 -9.96 14.68 -6.88
CA VAL A 62 -8.58 14.38 -6.47
C VAL A 62 -7.57 15.00 -7.44
N THR A 63 -7.77 14.76 -8.73
CA THR A 63 -6.89 15.28 -9.80
C THR A 63 -6.97 16.80 -9.91
N ILE A 64 -8.18 17.35 -9.89
CA ILE A 64 -8.41 18.80 -10.04
C ILE A 64 -7.76 19.57 -8.88
N LEU A 65 -7.98 19.13 -7.64
CA LEU A 65 -7.41 19.80 -6.48
C LEU A 65 -5.88 19.66 -6.42
N ALA A 66 -5.33 18.53 -6.82
CA ALA A 66 -3.88 18.36 -6.92
C ALA A 66 -3.28 19.31 -7.97
N ALA A 67 -3.93 19.46 -9.12
CA ALA A 67 -3.48 20.38 -10.16
C ALA A 67 -3.58 21.84 -9.72
N VAL A 68 -4.63 22.23 -9.02
CA VAL A 68 -4.78 23.58 -8.45
C VAL A 68 -3.66 23.89 -7.45
N GLU A 69 -3.33 22.94 -6.59
CA GLU A 69 -2.26 23.13 -5.61
C GLU A 69 -0.87 23.20 -6.29
N SER A 70 -0.63 22.37 -7.31
CA SER A 70 0.59 22.45 -8.10
C SER A 70 0.71 23.82 -8.78
N ALA A 71 -0.37 24.32 -9.40
CA ALA A 71 -0.36 25.63 -10.04
C ALA A 71 -0.10 26.78 -9.04
N ARG A 72 -0.61 26.70 -7.82
CA ARG A 72 -0.30 27.69 -6.78
C ARG A 72 1.17 27.77 -6.45
N LEU A 73 1.84 26.63 -6.32
CA LEU A 73 3.28 26.58 -6.06
C LEU A 73 4.09 27.08 -7.27
N ASP A 74 3.65 26.78 -8.49
CA ASP A 74 4.32 27.26 -9.70
C ASP A 74 4.23 28.80 -9.85
N LEU A 75 3.12 29.40 -9.35
CA LEU A 75 2.89 30.84 -9.39
C LEU A 75 3.59 31.62 -8.25
N ASP A 76 3.92 30.94 -7.17
CA ASP A 76 4.62 31.53 -6.04
C ASP A 76 5.91 30.75 -5.72
N PRO A 77 7.05 31.17 -6.31
CA PRO A 77 8.33 30.48 -6.10
C PRO A 77 8.81 30.47 -4.64
N ALA A 78 8.22 31.29 -3.76
CA ALA A 78 8.53 31.31 -2.33
C ALA A 78 7.64 30.32 -1.54
N SER A 79 6.61 29.77 -2.15
CA SER A 79 5.74 28.77 -1.55
C SER A 79 6.43 27.41 -1.48
N GLU A 80 6.38 26.79 -0.32
CA GLU A 80 6.84 25.41 -0.14
C GLU A 80 5.65 24.43 -0.15
N PRO A 81 5.85 23.18 -0.59
CA PRO A 81 4.83 22.15 -0.47
C PRO A 81 4.43 21.97 0.99
N VAL A 82 3.13 22.04 1.26
CA VAL A 82 2.56 21.84 2.60
C VAL A 82 1.43 20.82 2.53
N GLY A 83 1.23 20.11 3.63
CA GLY A 83 0.08 19.22 3.79
C GLY A 83 0.39 17.91 4.47
N VAL A 84 -0.66 17.14 4.70
CA VAL A 84 -0.57 15.81 5.34
C VAL A 84 -0.60 14.75 4.25
N LEU A 85 0.53 14.05 4.07
CA LEU A 85 0.66 12.89 3.19
C LEU A 85 0.38 11.61 3.97
N ARG A 86 -0.64 10.88 3.58
CA ARG A 86 -1.04 9.61 4.20
C ARG A 86 -0.46 8.47 3.38
N VAL A 87 0.33 7.62 4.02
CA VAL A 87 1.01 6.49 3.38
C VAL A 87 0.59 5.19 4.04
N ALA A 88 0.14 4.22 3.25
CA ALA A 88 0.02 2.83 3.67
C ALA A 88 1.22 2.03 3.14
N GLY A 89 1.72 1.06 3.92
CA GLY A 89 2.78 0.22 3.41
C GLY A 89 3.20 -0.87 4.37
N PHE A 90 3.79 -1.91 3.82
CA PHE A 90 4.32 -3.01 4.60
C PHE A 90 5.63 -2.63 5.31
N ALA A 91 5.87 -3.22 6.48
CA ALA A 91 6.93 -2.84 7.40
C ALA A 91 8.32 -2.68 6.75
N SER A 92 8.70 -3.60 5.87
CA SER A 92 10.05 -3.57 5.25
C SER A 92 10.23 -2.39 4.30
N ALA A 93 9.20 -2.01 3.52
CA ALA A 93 9.29 -0.84 2.64
C ALA A 93 9.27 0.46 3.44
N VAL A 94 8.46 0.52 4.50
CA VAL A 94 8.46 1.68 5.40
C VAL A 94 9.87 1.89 5.98
N ARG A 95 10.48 0.84 6.54
CA ARG A 95 11.82 0.94 7.14
C ARG A 95 12.91 1.28 6.13
N ARG A 96 12.90 0.61 4.97
CA ARG A 96 13.98 0.70 4.00
C ARG A 96 13.92 1.96 3.14
N SER A 97 12.71 2.37 2.74
CA SER A 97 12.53 3.44 1.75
C SER A 97 11.88 4.68 2.33
N LEU A 98 10.78 4.52 3.10
CA LEU A 98 9.99 5.67 3.53
C LEU A 98 10.65 6.45 4.67
N LEU A 99 11.19 5.78 5.68
CA LEU A 99 11.80 6.48 6.82
C LEU A 99 12.98 7.38 6.38
N PRO A 100 13.93 6.93 5.54
CA PRO A 100 14.96 7.81 5.02
C PRO A 100 14.40 9.01 4.22
N ALA A 101 13.35 8.79 3.43
CA ALA A 101 12.66 9.84 2.68
C ALA A 101 12.01 10.88 3.62
N ILE A 102 11.36 10.42 4.71
CA ILE A 102 10.77 11.29 5.73
C ILE A 102 11.87 12.15 6.42
N ASP A 103 12.99 11.54 6.77
CA ASP A 103 14.10 12.26 7.41
C ASP A 103 14.70 13.34 6.50
N ASP A 104 14.75 13.10 5.19
CA ASP A 104 15.15 14.11 4.22
C ASP A 104 14.09 15.22 4.06
N LEU A 105 12.81 14.83 3.95
CA LEU A 105 11.70 15.78 3.82
C LEU A 105 11.61 16.75 4.99
N ARG A 106 11.85 16.31 6.20
CA ARG A 106 11.86 17.19 7.39
C ARG A 106 12.85 18.34 7.26
N ARG A 107 13.94 18.14 6.52
CA ARG A 107 14.97 19.18 6.30
C ARG A 107 14.65 20.06 5.11
N THR A 108 14.09 19.48 4.04
CA THR A 108 13.90 20.15 2.76
C THR A 108 12.49 20.71 2.56
N HIS A 109 11.48 20.12 3.19
CA HIS A 109 10.08 20.50 3.05
C HIS A 109 9.35 20.34 4.41
N PRO A 110 9.66 21.17 5.40
CA PRO A 110 9.16 21.03 6.77
C PRO A 110 7.64 21.17 6.88
N GLY A 111 6.98 21.73 5.87
CA GLY A 111 5.53 21.84 5.79
C GLY A 111 4.79 20.53 5.40
N ILE A 112 5.54 19.48 5.03
CA ILE A 112 4.95 18.16 4.71
C ILE A 112 4.95 17.27 5.96
N GLU A 113 3.77 16.93 6.46
CA GLU A 113 3.59 15.93 7.51
C GLU A 113 3.31 14.57 6.88
N VAL A 114 4.13 13.55 7.14
CA VAL A 114 3.90 12.18 6.65
C VAL A 114 3.28 11.33 7.75
N ARG A 115 2.10 10.78 7.50
CA ARG A 115 1.40 9.85 8.39
C ARG A 115 1.43 8.45 7.81
N VAL A 116 1.96 7.50 8.58
CA VAL A 116 2.17 6.12 8.12
C VAL A 116 1.17 5.18 8.79
N ARG A 117 0.60 4.27 7.99
CA ARG A 117 -0.18 3.12 8.44
C ARG A 117 0.46 1.84 7.92
N GLU A 118 0.67 0.87 8.79
CA GLU A 118 1.16 -0.44 8.38
C GLU A 118 0.02 -1.27 7.81
N HIS A 119 0.13 -1.60 6.52
CA HIS A 119 -0.82 -2.42 5.79
C HIS A 119 -0.11 -3.29 4.76
N GLU A 120 -0.66 -4.48 4.54
CA GLU A 120 -0.24 -5.37 3.46
C GLU A 120 -0.84 -4.92 2.10
N PRO A 121 -0.30 -5.37 0.95
CA PRO A 121 -0.68 -4.83 -0.36
C PRO A 121 -2.18 -4.77 -0.65
N LEU A 122 -2.96 -5.80 -0.35
CA LEU A 122 -4.40 -5.81 -0.63
C LEU A 122 -5.13 -4.70 0.14
N GLU A 123 -4.82 -4.54 1.43
CA GLU A 123 -5.41 -3.48 2.27
C GLU A 123 -4.95 -2.09 1.80
N ALA A 124 -3.67 -1.96 1.44
CA ALA A 124 -3.11 -0.70 0.95
C ALA A 124 -3.77 -0.27 -0.37
N PHE A 125 -4.05 -1.19 -1.29
CA PHE A 125 -4.80 -0.91 -2.52
C PHE A 125 -6.24 -0.49 -2.23
N ASP A 126 -6.92 -1.13 -1.28
CA ASP A 126 -8.27 -0.74 -0.87
C ASP A 126 -8.31 0.67 -0.29
N LEU A 127 -7.34 1.03 0.55
CA LEU A 127 -7.21 2.37 1.10
C LEU A 127 -6.91 3.41 0.02
N LEU A 128 -6.04 3.07 -0.94
CA LEU A 128 -5.72 3.94 -2.07
C LEU A 128 -6.95 4.17 -2.97
N ALA A 129 -7.73 3.12 -3.22
CA ALA A 129 -8.95 3.20 -4.02
C ALA A 129 -10.04 4.08 -3.38
N ARG A 130 -10.10 4.10 -2.03
CA ARG A 130 -11.05 4.95 -1.26
C ARG A 130 -10.52 6.35 -0.97
N ASP A 131 -9.32 6.71 -1.43
CA ASP A 131 -8.64 7.97 -1.10
C ASP A 131 -8.37 8.15 0.42
N ASP A 132 -8.30 7.03 1.17
CA ASP A 132 -7.94 7.03 2.59
C ASP A 132 -6.43 7.21 2.80
N VAL A 133 -5.63 6.87 1.77
CA VAL A 133 -4.20 7.15 1.66
C VAL A 133 -3.86 7.76 0.30
N ASP A 134 -2.77 8.49 0.26
CA ASP A 134 -2.29 9.21 -0.92
C ASP A 134 -1.21 8.39 -1.67
N LEU A 135 -0.53 7.52 -0.94
CA LEU A 135 0.57 6.68 -1.43
C LEU A 135 0.50 5.30 -0.76
N ALA A 136 0.71 4.26 -1.54
CA ALA A 136 0.81 2.88 -1.07
C ALA A 136 2.20 2.31 -1.38
N LEU A 137 2.85 1.71 -0.40
CA LEU A 137 4.06 0.91 -0.59
C LEU A 137 3.65 -0.56 -0.59
N VAL A 138 3.79 -1.20 -1.73
CA VAL A 138 3.28 -2.55 -1.98
C VAL A 138 4.36 -3.45 -2.57
N TYR A 139 4.09 -4.73 -2.65
CA TYR A 139 4.98 -5.69 -3.29
C TYR A 139 4.20 -6.75 -4.07
N ASP A 140 4.90 -7.39 -4.97
CA ASP A 140 4.54 -8.65 -5.58
C ASP A 140 5.75 -9.60 -5.62
N TYR A 141 5.54 -10.79 -6.15
CA TYR A 141 6.62 -11.70 -6.50
C TYR A 141 6.68 -11.89 -8.02
N ASP A 142 7.88 -12.15 -8.53
CA ASP A 142 8.09 -12.48 -9.95
C ASP A 142 7.28 -13.69 -10.40
N LEU A 143 6.99 -14.64 -9.49
CA LEU A 143 6.15 -15.82 -9.72
C LEU A 143 4.65 -15.60 -9.46
N ALA A 144 4.28 -14.47 -8.91
CA ALA A 144 2.90 -14.03 -8.66
C ALA A 144 2.82 -12.50 -8.85
N PRO A 145 2.93 -12.01 -10.09
CA PRO A 145 2.96 -10.58 -10.37
C PRO A 145 1.60 -9.92 -10.07
N ALA A 146 1.66 -8.71 -9.51
CA ALA A 146 0.47 -7.90 -9.30
C ALA A 146 -0.06 -7.34 -10.63
N GLU A 147 -1.38 -7.23 -10.73
CA GLU A 147 -2.04 -6.52 -11.82
C GLU A 147 -2.17 -5.03 -11.45
N TRP A 148 -1.65 -4.16 -12.31
CA TRP A 148 -1.72 -2.72 -12.11
C TRP A 148 -2.97 -2.15 -12.81
N ARG A 149 -3.69 -1.28 -12.11
CA ARG A 149 -4.81 -0.56 -12.70
C ARG A 149 -4.29 0.57 -13.58
N GLU A 150 -5.04 0.93 -14.62
CA GLU A 150 -4.68 2.03 -15.54
C GLU A 150 -4.60 3.40 -14.85
N ASP A 151 -5.34 3.59 -13.77
CA ASP A 151 -5.37 4.81 -12.98
C ASP A 151 -4.27 4.87 -11.91
N HIS A 152 -3.38 3.89 -11.84
CA HIS A 152 -2.23 3.89 -10.96
C HIS A 152 -0.99 4.47 -11.65
N GLU A 153 -0.20 5.21 -10.89
CA GLU A 153 1.19 5.53 -11.18
C GLU A 153 2.07 4.69 -10.27
N VAL A 154 2.96 3.91 -10.87
CA VAL A 154 3.75 2.88 -10.17
C VAL A 154 5.23 3.19 -10.36
N VAL A 155 5.96 3.29 -9.26
CA VAL A 155 7.41 3.47 -9.25
C VAL A 155 8.06 2.26 -8.58
N PRO A 156 8.94 1.52 -9.29
CA PRO A 156 9.71 0.44 -8.68
C PRO A 156 10.67 1.01 -7.64
N LEU A 157 10.78 0.35 -6.49
CA LEU A 157 11.67 0.75 -5.40
C LEU A 157 12.93 -0.14 -5.36
N TRP A 158 12.74 -1.41 -5.07
CA TRP A 158 13.83 -2.36 -4.94
C TRP A 158 13.32 -3.79 -5.12
N GLN A 159 14.27 -4.69 -5.27
CA GLN A 159 14.03 -6.13 -5.32
C GLN A 159 14.82 -6.84 -4.23
N ALA A 160 14.31 -7.98 -3.77
CA ALA A 160 14.96 -8.83 -2.79
C ALA A 160 14.76 -10.29 -3.14
N GLU A 161 15.85 -11.06 -3.11
CA GLU A 161 15.80 -12.50 -3.27
C GLU A 161 15.17 -13.14 -2.02
N TRP A 162 14.23 -14.04 -2.23
CA TRP A 162 13.57 -14.81 -1.17
C TRP A 162 13.94 -16.28 -1.26
N GLY A 163 13.82 -16.98 -0.16
CA GLY A 163 14.06 -18.41 -0.06
C GLY A 163 13.11 -19.05 0.94
N VAL A 164 13.35 -20.30 1.29
CA VAL A 164 12.55 -20.99 2.29
C VAL A 164 13.29 -21.01 3.62
N GLY A 165 12.69 -20.44 4.65
CA GLY A 165 13.12 -20.54 6.03
C GLY A 165 12.86 -21.92 6.57
N VAL A 166 13.92 -22.61 6.98
CA VAL A 166 13.90 -23.95 7.55
C VAL A 166 14.73 -23.99 8.85
N PRO A 167 14.52 -24.97 9.74
CA PRO A 167 15.44 -25.21 10.84
C PRO A 167 16.86 -25.42 10.31
N THR A 168 17.88 -24.89 10.96
CA THR A 168 19.27 -24.93 10.48
C THR A 168 19.79 -26.35 10.19
N ARG A 169 19.28 -27.36 10.89
CA ARG A 169 19.59 -28.77 10.61
C ARG A 169 19.15 -29.23 9.22
N ASP A 170 18.12 -28.57 8.66
CA ASP A 170 17.47 -28.89 7.37
C ASP A 170 18.02 -28.03 6.20
N ARG A 171 19.08 -27.27 6.40
CA ARG A 171 19.63 -26.28 5.43
C ARG A 171 20.08 -26.86 4.08
N ALA A 172 20.25 -28.16 3.99
CA ALA A 172 20.68 -28.86 2.76
C ALA A 172 19.49 -29.35 1.92
N LEU A 173 18.24 -29.18 2.40
CA LEU A 173 17.05 -29.59 1.67
C LEU A 173 16.85 -28.75 0.40
N VAL A 174 16.28 -29.38 -0.62
CA VAL A 174 15.77 -28.71 -1.82
C VAL A 174 14.24 -28.58 -1.75
N LEU A 175 13.64 -27.80 -2.65
CA LEU A 175 12.21 -27.50 -2.59
C LEU A 175 11.32 -28.75 -2.56
N GLY A 176 11.66 -29.78 -3.37
CA GLY A 176 10.91 -31.05 -3.41
C GLY A 176 10.89 -31.81 -2.08
N ASP A 177 11.93 -31.68 -1.26
CA ASP A 177 12.02 -32.32 0.06
C ASP A 177 11.04 -31.72 1.07
N LEU A 178 10.43 -30.56 0.73
CA LEU A 178 9.49 -29.84 1.58
C LEU A 178 8.02 -30.22 1.31
N ALA A 179 7.74 -31.15 0.41
CA ALA A 179 6.40 -31.56 0.00
C ALA A 179 5.51 -32.01 1.19
N GLY A 180 6.09 -32.64 2.22
CA GLY A 180 5.37 -33.10 3.42
C GLY A 180 5.37 -32.10 4.58
N ARG A 181 5.94 -30.91 4.41
CA ARG A 181 6.04 -29.92 5.50
C ARG A 181 4.78 -29.05 5.57
N ASP A 182 4.52 -28.55 6.78
CA ASP A 182 3.56 -27.49 7.03
C ASP A 182 4.15 -26.16 6.58
N TRP A 183 3.31 -25.31 5.97
CA TRP A 183 3.72 -24.01 5.44
C TRP A 183 3.09 -22.86 6.21
N ILE A 184 3.87 -21.80 6.34
CA ILE A 184 3.51 -20.53 6.93
C ILE A 184 3.49 -19.50 5.82
N VAL A 185 2.37 -18.79 5.65
CA VAL A 185 2.19 -17.73 4.65
C VAL A 185 1.73 -16.44 5.33
N ASN A 186 1.72 -15.33 4.59
CA ASN A 186 1.18 -14.06 5.08
C ASN A 186 -0.33 -14.18 5.37
N SER A 187 -0.84 -13.47 6.37
CA SER A 187 -2.25 -13.55 6.80
C SER A 187 -3.17 -12.57 6.07
N ARG A 188 -2.63 -11.44 5.60
CA ARG A 188 -3.39 -10.33 5.03
C ARG A 188 -3.15 -10.11 3.53
N ASN A 189 -2.35 -10.98 2.90
CA ASN A 189 -2.02 -10.88 1.49
C ASN A 189 -1.97 -12.27 0.85
N THR A 190 -2.40 -12.40 -0.39
CA THR A 190 -2.37 -13.67 -1.14
C THR A 190 -1.06 -13.87 -1.89
N ALA A 191 -0.24 -12.84 -2.13
CA ALA A 191 0.95 -12.91 -2.97
C ALA A 191 1.94 -13.98 -2.51
N ASP A 192 2.16 -14.15 -1.20
CA ASP A 192 3.03 -15.19 -0.63
C ASP A 192 2.48 -16.58 -0.91
N GLU A 193 1.17 -16.78 -0.73
CA GLU A 193 0.52 -18.06 -0.98
C GLU A 193 0.50 -18.41 -2.48
N ASP A 194 0.27 -17.43 -3.35
CA ASP A 194 0.25 -17.60 -4.80
C ASP A 194 1.65 -17.93 -5.33
N ALA A 195 2.68 -17.25 -4.84
CA ALA A 195 4.08 -17.55 -5.13
C ALA A 195 4.46 -18.96 -4.64
N LEU A 196 4.07 -19.32 -3.41
CA LEU A 196 4.28 -20.65 -2.86
C LEU A 196 3.59 -21.73 -3.69
N ARG A 197 2.34 -21.53 -4.09
CA ARG A 197 1.60 -22.49 -4.94
C ARG A 197 2.26 -22.66 -6.29
N THR A 198 2.76 -21.60 -6.89
CA THR A 198 3.52 -21.64 -8.14
C THR A 198 4.82 -22.44 -7.99
N LEU A 199 5.59 -22.18 -6.93
CA LEU A 199 6.80 -22.92 -6.59
C LEU A 199 6.53 -24.42 -6.37
N ALA A 200 5.54 -24.71 -5.53
CA ALA A 200 5.18 -26.09 -5.18
C ALA A 200 4.68 -26.88 -6.39
N SER A 201 3.87 -26.26 -7.25
CA SER A 201 3.39 -26.88 -8.50
C SER A 201 4.56 -27.27 -9.41
N ARG A 202 5.57 -26.42 -9.55
CA ARG A 202 6.78 -26.74 -10.34
C ARG A 202 7.61 -27.87 -9.72
N ALA A 203 7.58 -28.00 -8.39
CA ALA A 203 8.24 -29.08 -7.67
C ALA A 203 7.37 -30.35 -7.52
N GLY A 204 6.16 -30.36 -8.08
CA GLY A 204 5.27 -31.53 -8.14
C GLY A 204 4.50 -31.81 -6.86
N PHE A 205 4.24 -30.81 -5.99
CA PHE A 205 3.44 -31.01 -4.78
C PHE A 205 2.43 -29.88 -4.52
N VAL A 206 1.48 -30.14 -3.62
CA VAL A 206 0.53 -29.14 -3.12
C VAL A 206 0.93 -28.77 -1.70
N PRO A 207 1.20 -27.48 -1.41
CA PRO A 207 1.62 -27.06 -0.09
C PRO A 207 0.47 -27.14 0.92
N ARG A 208 0.73 -27.67 2.12
CA ARG A 208 -0.21 -27.68 3.24
C ARG A 208 0.00 -26.42 4.07
N VAL A 209 -0.80 -25.38 3.83
CA VAL A 209 -0.77 -24.11 4.59
C VAL A 209 -1.50 -24.33 5.91
N VAL A 210 -0.79 -24.16 7.03
CA VAL A 210 -1.34 -24.34 8.41
C VAL A 210 -1.28 -23.08 9.25
N HIS A 211 -0.37 -22.14 8.95
CA HIS A 211 -0.25 -20.89 9.68
C HIS A 211 -0.29 -19.70 8.73
N ARG A 212 -0.92 -18.61 9.22
CA ARG A 212 -1.00 -17.33 8.51
C ARG A 212 -0.46 -16.24 9.41
N ILE A 213 0.71 -15.70 9.08
CA ILE A 213 1.52 -14.85 9.96
C ILE A 213 2.16 -13.73 9.13
N ASP A 214 2.03 -12.48 9.54
CA ASP A 214 2.63 -11.32 8.87
C ASP A 214 4.02 -10.98 9.41
N SER A 215 4.23 -11.17 10.73
CA SER A 215 5.52 -10.88 11.36
C SER A 215 6.58 -11.91 10.95
N LEU A 216 7.61 -11.47 10.26
CA LEU A 216 8.74 -12.32 9.86
C LEU A 216 9.49 -12.88 11.08
N GLU A 217 9.50 -12.15 12.20
CA GLU A 217 10.09 -12.61 13.46
C GLU A 217 9.31 -13.79 14.05
N LEU A 218 7.98 -13.74 13.99
CA LEU A 218 7.14 -14.85 14.44
C LEU A 218 7.22 -16.06 13.50
N VAL A 219 7.40 -15.83 12.20
CA VAL A 219 7.70 -16.92 11.24
C VAL A 219 9.00 -17.60 11.63
N ASP A 220 10.07 -16.86 11.95
CA ASP A 220 11.33 -17.45 12.46
C ASP A 220 11.09 -18.30 13.72
N ASP A 221 10.29 -17.81 14.67
CA ASP A 221 9.99 -18.52 15.92
C ASP A 221 9.26 -19.85 15.67
N LEU A 222 8.28 -19.86 14.76
CA LEU A 222 7.55 -21.08 14.38
C LEU A 222 8.46 -22.07 13.66
N VAL A 223 9.35 -21.58 12.78
CA VAL A 223 10.33 -22.43 12.09
C VAL A 223 11.29 -23.09 13.11
N VAL A 224 11.83 -22.33 14.06
CA VAL A 224 12.68 -22.87 15.14
C VAL A 224 11.94 -23.91 15.97
N ALA A 225 10.67 -23.64 16.28
CA ALA A 225 9.80 -24.56 17.03
C ALA A 225 9.37 -25.79 16.21
N GLY A 226 9.78 -25.91 14.94
CA GLY A 226 9.42 -27.04 14.06
C GLY A 226 7.94 -27.07 13.68
N ARG A 227 7.25 -25.90 13.68
CA ARG A 227 5.83 -25.78 13.39
C ARG A 227 5.54 -25.53 11.92
N GLY A 228 6.57 -25.43 11.08
CA GLY A 228 6.42 -25.25 9.63
C GLY A 228 7.67 -24.64 9.02
N VAL A 229 7.56 -24.39 7.71
CA VAL A 229 8.53 -23.66 6.91
C VAL A 229 7.81 -22.49 6.23
N GLY A 230 8.52 -21.43 5.87
CA GLY A 230 7.89 -20.25 5.28
C GLY A 230 8.82 -19.53 4.32
N LEU A 231 8.26 -18.70 3.45
CA LEU A 231 9.05 -17.82 2.60
C LEU A 231 9.67 -16.70 3.45
N LEU A 232 10.97 -16.48 3.30
CA LEU A 232 11.73 -15.46 4.04
C LEU A 232 12.72 -14.74 3.12
N PRO A 233 12.95 -13.43 3.33
CA PRO A 233 13.93 -12.68 2.56
C PRO A 233 15.35 -13.17 2.86
N ARG A 234 16.15 -13.35 1.81
CA ARG A 234 17.58 -13.60 1.94
C ARG A 234 18.32 -12.32 2.29
N GLY A 235 19.38 -12.46 3.08
CA GLY A 235 20.15 -11.29 3.53
C GLY A 235 19.57 -10.56 4.76
N ARG A 236 18.38 -10.92 5.23
CA ARG A 236 17.87 -10.51 6.55
C ARG A 236 18.60 -11.33 7.64
N ALA A 237 18.91 -10.69 8.75
CA ALA A 237 19.33 -11.43 9.94
C ALA A 237 18.14 -12.25 10.47
N SER A 238 18.16 -13.54 10.20
CA SER A 238 17.18 -14.48 10.75
C SER A 238 17.55 -14.87 12.19
N ARG A 239 16.55 -15.32 12.95
CA ARG A 239 16.77 -15.83 14.31
C ARG A 239 17.75 -17.00 14.32
N ARG A 240 18.55 -17.10 15.39
CA ARG A 240 19.43 -18.26 15.58
C ARG A 240 18.62 -19.56 15.52
N GLY A 241 19.00 -20.49 14.67
CA GLY A 241 18.28 -21.77 14.44
C GLY A 241 17.47 -21.79 13.14
N VAL A 242 17.33 -20.67 12.43
CA VAL A 242 16.74 -20.59 11.09
C VAL A 242 17.83 -20.45 10.04
N SER A 243 17.68 -21.17 8.94
CA SER A 243 18.48 -20.99 7.71
C SER A 243 17.53 -20.73 6.55
N VAL A 244 17.84 -19.73 5.72
CA VAL A 244 17.05 -19.43 4.52
C VAL A 244 17.70 -20.15 3.33
N VAL A 245 17.05 -21.22 2.89
CA VAL A 245 17.51 -22.03 1.74
C VAL A 245 17.23 -21.28 0.45
N ARG A 246 18.25 -21.18 -0.40
CA ARG A 246 18.13 -20.53 -1.69
C ARG A 246 17.30 -21.39 -2.66
N LEU A 247 16.33 -20.78 -3.29
CA LEU A 247 15.62 -21.34 -4.44
C LEU A 247 16.41 -21.00 -5.72
N ARG A 248 16.65 -21.99 -6.59
CA ARG A 248 17.45 -21.79 -7.79
C ARG A 248 16.66 -21.96 -9.07
N ASP A 249 15.71 -22.88 -9.07
CA ASP A 249 14.90 -23.20 -10.24
C ASP A 249 13.47 -23.58 -9.78
N PRO A 250 12.55 -22.61 -9.84
CA PRO A 250 12.79 -21.17 -10.08
C PRO A 250 13.34 -20.44 -8.85
N ALA A 251 14.07 -19.35 -9.09
CA ALA A 251 14.35 -18.36 -8.05
C ALA A 251 13.04 -17.65 -7.65
N LEU A 252 13.03 -17.01 -6.50
CA LEU A 252 11.90 -16.20 -6.05
C LEU A 252 12.39 -14.80 -5.68
N THR A 253 11.80 -13.80 -6.30
CA THR A 253 12.15 -12.39 -6.09
C THR A 253 10.91 -11.59 -5.70
N LEU A 254 10.95 -10.97 -4.52
CA LEU A 254 10.00 -9.94 -4.15
C LEU A 254 10.41 -8.62 -4.81
N ARG A 255 9.42 -7.91 -5.37
CA ARG A 255 9.59 -6.60 -5.99
C ARG A 255 8.73 -5.61 -5.24
N ALA A 256 9.33 -4.55 -4.72
CA ALA A 256 8.65 -3.49 -3.99
C ALA A 256 8.38 -2.29 -4.89
N TYR A 257 7.24 -1.64 -4.66
CA TYR A 257 6.77 -0.51 -5.44
C TYR A 257 6.16 0.57 -4.56
N ALA A 258 6.26 1.82 -5.00
CA ALA A 258 5.43 2.91 -4.55
C ALA A 258 4.32 3.15 -5.58
N VAL A 259 3.07 3.21 -5.12
CA VAL A 259 1.89 3.33 -5.96
C VAL A 259 1.03 4.48 -5.49
N THR A 260 0.65 5.36 -6.40
CA THR A 260 -0.33 6.42 -6.16
C THR A 260 -1.37 6.44 -7.27
N ARG A 261 -2.49 7.12 -7.06
CA ARG A 261 -3.44 7.38 -8.14
C ARG A 261 -2.83 8.41 -9.09
N ARG A 262 -2.91 8.17 -10.40
CA ARG A 262 -2.29 9.03 -11.42
C ARG A 262 -2.61 10.51 -11.24
N GLY A 263 -3.88 10.85 -10.96
CA GLY A 263 -4.26 12.23 -10.68
C GLY A 263 -3.68 12.81 -9.37
N ARG A 264 -3.29 11.96 -8.42
CA ARG A 264 -2.69 12.40 -7.16
C ARG A 264 -1.17 12.59 -7.26
N ALA A 265 -0.53 11.99 -8.24
CA ALA A 265 0.92 12.08 -8.44
C ALA A 265 1.42 13.52 -8.64
N THR A 266 0.57 14.39 -9.21
CA THR A 266 0.90 15.81 -9.39
C THR A 266 0.78 16.64 -8.11
N TRP A 267 0.16 16.12 -7.05
CA TRP A 267 0.08 16.83 -5.79
C TRP A 267 1.47 16.97 -5.16
N PRO A 268 1.90 18.22 -4.83
CA PRO A 268 3.28 18.48 -4.47
C PRO A 268 3.87 17.63 -3.35
N PRO A 269 3.15 17.35 -2.23
CA PRO A 269 3.64 16.43 -1.21
C PRO A 269 3.87 14.99 -1.71
N VAL A 270 3.00 14.45 -2.58
CA VAL A 270 3.19 13.12 -3.19
C VAL A 270 4.42 13.14 -4.09
N ARG A 271 4.53 14.14 -4.97
CA ARG A 271 5.67 14.30 -5.89
C ARG A 271 6.98 14.35 -5.11
N ALA A 272 7.05 15.17 -4.07
CA ALA A 272 8.26 15.33 -3.25
C ALA A 272 8.70 14.01 -2.60
N VAL A 273 7.78 13.15 -2.15
CA VAL A 273 8.09 11.82 -1.61
C VAL A 273 8.48 10.85 -2.70
N MET A 274 7.72 10.80 -3.82
CA MET A 274 7.98 9.88 -4.93
C MET A 274 9.37 10.08 -5.56
N GLU A 275 9.80 11.33 -5.72
CA GLU A 275 11.15 11.67 -6.22
C GLU A 275 12.25 11.07 -5.32
N ARG A 276 12.08 11.13 -3.99
CA ARG A 276 13.03 10.55 -3.04
C ARG A 276 13.01 9.03 -3.03
N LEU A 277 11.84 8.46 -3.14
CA LEU A 277 11.69 7.00 -3.24
C LEU A 277 12.31 6.44 -4.52
N ALA A 278 12.30 7.19 -5.63
CA ALA A 278 12.89 6.78 -6.90
C ALA A 278 14.43 6.86 -6.92
N THR A 279 15.05 7.64 -6.00
CA THR A 279 16.50 7.85 -5.96
C THR A 279 17.22 7.02 -4.90
N GLY A 280 16.53 6.34 -4.02
CA GLY A 280 17.04 5.51 -2.91
C GLY A 280 16.93 4.04 -3.18
#